data_b39ef9dbca877f83dd71913b342e7e38
#
_entry.id   b39ef9dbca877f83dd71913b342e7e38
#
_cell.length_a   1.000
_cell.length_b   1.000
_cell.length_c   1.000
_cell.angle_alpha   90.00
_cell.angle_beta   90.00
_cell.angle_gamma   90.00
#
_symmetry.space_group_name_H-M   'P 1'
#
loop_
_entity.id
_entity.type
_entity.pdbx_description
1 polymer ?
#
loop_
_entity_poly.entity_id
_entity_poly.type
_entity_poly.pdbx_seq_one_letter_code
_entity_poly.pdbx_strand_id
1 'polypeptide(L)'
;HPHDLVRGHINEMVARACRAGIDMMDVLTAASVNPVRHYGLDVGLLQPGDDADFLEVDLHDDFRILRTFIRGVPVAERGRPLIQRQPARVVNRFRCTRKTPGAFTVPAGKGLLRVIQALEGQVYTERLTLEPASDRGAAVPDMGRDLLKIAVVNRYEDRPPAVGFIRGFGLEEGAIASSVAHDSHNIVAVGASDEAICRAVNLLIDSRGGLVATGKGREAVFPLPVAGLMSDQPFEKAAAAYLALDRMARDLGSPLSAPFMTLSFMALTVIPRLKLSDRGLFDGDRFTFTGLFTEDGPPDTGRKSP
;
A
#
# COMPACT_ATOMS: atom_id res chain seq x y z
N HIS A 1 -10.05 -2.46 -1.59
CA HIS A 1 -9.50 -1.77 -0.42
C HIS A 1 -10.63 -1.45 0.57
N PRO A 2 -10.42 -1.39 1.91
CA PRO A 2 -11.50 -1.15 2.88
C PRO A 2 -12.35 0.08 2.59
N HIS A 3 -11.74 1.17 2.14
CA HIS A 3 -12.48 2.41 1.84
C HIS A 3 -13.33 2.31 0.56
N ASP A 4 -13.02 1.39 -0.34
CA ASP A 4 -13.88 1.12 -1.51
C ASP A 4 -15.08 0.29 -1.11
N LEU A 5 -14.89 -0.69 -0.21
CA LEU A 5 -15.98 -1.53 0.32
C LEU A 5 -17.04 -0.73 1.07
N VAL A 6 -16.66 0.40 1.71
CA VAL A 6 -17.63 1.30 2.37
C VAL A 6 -18.55 1.99 1.35
N ARG A 7 -18.08 2.21 0.11
CA ARG A 7 -18.87 2.82 -0.97
C ARG A 7 -19.76 1.81 -1.65
N GLY A 8 -19.28 0.59 -1.89
CA GLY A 8 -20.01 -0.47 -2.57
C GLY A 8 -19.11 -1.65 -2.94
N HIS A 9 -19.69 -2.61 -3.60
CA HIS A 9 -19.00 -3.84 -4.00
C HIS A 9 -19.39 -4.22 -5.45
N ILE A 10 -19.52 -5.52 -5.75
CA ILE A 10 -19.91 -6.04 -7.08
C ILE A 10 -21.26 -5.48 -7.54
N ASN A 11 -22.20 -5.23 -6.63
CA ASN A 11 -23.50 -4.65 -6.96
C ASN A 11 -23.39 -3.31 -7.72
N GLU A 12 -22.44 -2.44 -7.35
CA GLU A 12 -22.24 -1.19 -8.09
C GLU A 12 -21.62 -1.42 -9.48
N MET A 13 -20.79 -2.44 -9.62
CA MET A 13 -20.26 -2.83 -10.94
C MET A 13 -21.37 -3.35 -11.83
N VAL A 14 -22.29 -4.17 -11.30
CA VAL A 14 -23.50 -4.65 -11.98
C VAL A 14 -24.36 -3.48 -12.42
N ALA A 15 -24.71 -2.58 -11.49
CA ALA A 15 -25.52 -1.39 -11.79
C ALA A 15 -24.89 -0.52 -12.89
N ARG A 16 -23.55 -0.31 -12.83
CA ARG A 16 -22.83 0.46 -13.83
C ARG A 16 -22.83 -0.20 -15.21
N ALA A 17 -22.65 -1.53 -15.27
CA ALA A 17 -22.68 -2.27 -16.53
C ALA A 17 -24.08 -2.24 -17.17
N CYS A 18 -25.14 -2.43 -16.39
CA CYS A 18 -26.52 -2.31 -16.87
C CYS A 18 -26.83 -0.90 -17.37
N ARG A 19 -26.41 0.15 -16.66
CA ARG A 19 -26.56 1.54 -17.11
C ARG A 19 -25.79 1.84 -18.41
N ALA A 20 -24.72 1.12 -18.68
CA ALA A 20 -23.98 1.20 -19.95
C ALA A 20 -24.65 0.45 -21.10
N GLY A 21 -25.83 -0.16 -20.88
CA GLY A 21 -26.62 -0.85 -21.90
C GLY A 21 -26.29 -2.33 -22.10
N ILE A 22 -25.50 -2.93 -21.21
CA ILE A 22 -25.27 -4.39 -21.26
C ILE A 22 -26.50 -5.09 -20.69
N ASP A 23 -26.91 -6.19 -21.31
CA ASP A 23 -28.07 -6.98 -20.86
C ASP A 23 -27.87 -7.43 -19.41
N MET A 24 -28.94 -7.26 -18.61
CA MET A 24 -28.87 -7.54 -17.18
C MET A 24 -28.56 -9.01 -16.87
N MET A 25 -29.10 -9.94 -17.65
CA MET A 25 -28.86 -11.37 -17.40
C MET A 25 -27.44 -11.78 -17.75
N ASP A 26 -26.83 -11.16 -18.76
CA ASP A 26 -25.42 -11.35 -19.09
C ASP A 26 -24.53 -10.81 -17.97
N VAL A 27 -24.84 -9.61 -17.45
CA VAL A 27 -24.10 -9.01 -16.32
C VAL A 27 -24.21 -9.87 -15.06
N LEU A 28 -25.42 -10.37 -14.74
CA LEU A 28 -25.63 -11.23 -13.57
C LEU A 28 -24.93 -12.59 -13.74
N THR A 29 -24.93 -13.14 -14.94
CA THR A 29 -24.20 -14.36 -15.27
C THR A 29 -22.69 -14.15 -15.06
N ALA A 30 -22.15 -13.03 -15.55
CA ALA A 30 -20.74 -12.69 -15.36
C ALA A 30 -20.37 -12.44 -13.89
N ALA A 31 -21.27 -11.86 -13.11
CA ALA A 31 -21.02 -11.51 -11.71
C ALA A 31 -21.22 -12.66 -10.71
N SER A 32 -21.99 -13.69 -11.06
CA SER A 32 -22.34 -14.80 -10.15
C SER A 32 -22.04 -16.18 -10.72
N VAL A 33 -22.67 -16.57 -11.82
CA VAL A 33 -22.56 -17.94 -12.36
C VAL A 33 -21.14 -18.26 -12.84
N ASN A 34 -20.53 -17.35 -13.60
CA ASN A 34 -19.21 -17.57 -14.16
C ASN A 34 -18.12 -17.73 -13.09
N PRO A 35 -18.05 -16.89 -12.03
CA PRO A 35 -17.10 -17.09 -10.94
C PRO A 35 -17.28 -18.42 -10.22
N VAL A 36 -18.53 -18.83 -9.94
CA VAL A 36 -18.81 -20.13 -9.30
C VAL A 36 -18.27 -21.27 -10.15
N ARG A 37 -18.57 -21.28 -11.45
CA ARG A 37 -18.11 -22.33 -12.37
C ARG A 37 -16.60 -22.31 -12.58
N HIS A 38 -16.02 -21.13 -12.73
CA HIS A 38 -14.57 -20.97 -13.00
C HIS A 38 -13.71 -21.42 -11.83
N TYR A 39 -14.09 -21.02 -10.62
CA TYR A 39 -13.32 -21.31 -9.40
C TYR A 39 -13.81 -22.56 -8.65
N GLY A 40 -14.86 -23.23 -9.11
CA GLY A 40 -15.44 -24.39 -8.43
C GLY A 40 -15.93 -24.04 -7.01
N LEU A 41 -16.59 -22.91 -6.85
CA LEU A 41 -17.06 -22.46 -5.55
C LEU A 41 -18.22 -23.32 -5.06
N ASP A 42 -18.20 -23.70 -3.78
CA ASP A 42 -19.28 -24.43 -3.09
C ASP A 42 -20.36 -23.44 -2.63
N VAL A 43 -21.13 -22.93 -3.59
CA VAL A 43 -22.26 -22.02 -3.37
C VAL A 43 -23.39 -22.36 -4.33
N GLY A 44 -24.63 -22.18 -3.89
CA GLY A 44 -25.81 -22.44 -4.69
C GLY A 44 -26.02 -21.43 -5.83
N LEU A 45 -26.64 -21.88 -6.92
CA LEU A 45 -27.01 -21.06 -8.08
C LEU A 45 -28.54 -21.03 -8.30
N LEU A 46 -29.32 -21.23 -7.23
CA LEU A 46 -30.78 -21.27 -7.23
C LEU A 46 -31.36 -22.36 -8.15
N GLN A 47 -30.70 -23.52 -8.25
CA GLN A 47 -31.20 -24.68 -8.95
C GLN A 47 -31.78 -25.72 -7.95
N PRO A 48 -32.70 -26.55 -8.35
CA PRO A 48 -33.19 -27.62 -7.48
C PRO A 48 -32.04 -28.52 -7.01
N GLY A 49 -31.89 -28.67 -5.69
CA GLY A 49 -30.82 -29.44 -5.07
C GLY A 49 -29.61 -28.60 -4.60
N ASP A 50 -29.50 -27.35 -5.02
CA ASP A 50 -28.48 -26.46 -4.53
C ASP A 50 -28.76 -25.95 -3.10
N ASP A 51 -27.71 -25.53 -2.39
CA ASP A 51 -27.87 -24.71 -1.19
C ASP A 51 -28.61 -23.40 -1.53
N ALA A 52 -29.45 -22.93 -0.63
CA ALA A 52 -30.22 -21.70 -0.82
C ALA A 52 -29.35 -20.46 -0.55
N ASP A 53 -28.39 -20.21 -1.43
CA ASP A 53 -27.49 -19.05 -1.44
C ASP A 53 -27.99 -18.02 -2.44
N PHE A 54 -28.51 -16.90 -1.96
CA PHE A 54 -29.06 -15.89 -2.86
C PHE A 54 -29.08 -14.49 -2.26
N LEU A 55 -29.24 -13.52 -3.14
CA LEU A 55 -29.42 -12.10 -2.81
C LEU A 55 -30.88 -11.70 -3.13
N GLU A 56 -31.47 -10.94 -2.25
CA GLU A 56 -32.66 -10.15 -2.55
C GLU A 56 -32.22 -8.72 -2.90
N VAL A 57 -32.59 -8.26 -4.10
CA VAL A 57 -32.10 -7.00 -4.65
C VAL A 57 -33.26 -6.11 -5.09
N ASP A 58 -33.06 -4.79 -4.98
CA ASP A 58 -33.95 -3.79 -5.57
C ASP A 58 -33.35 -3.34 -6.92
N LEU A 59 -34.02 -3.72 -8.01
CA LEU A 59 -33.57 -3.41 -9.37
C LEU A 59 -33.81 -1.92 -9.74
N HIS A 60 -34.70 -1.24 -9.03
CA HIS A 60 -35.05 0.15 -9.32
C HIS A 60 -34.16 1.17 -8.59
N ASP A 61 -33.41 0.72 -7.57
CA ASP A 61 -32.52 1.54 -6.77
C ASP A 61 -31.06 1.06 -6.91
N ASP A 62 -30.49 1.29 -8.07
CA ASP A 62 -29.08 1.02 -8.41
C ASP A 62 -28.57 -0.37 -7.97
N PHE A 63 -29.41 -1.38 -8.10
CA PHE A 63 -29.06 -2.76 -7.73
C PHE A 63 -28.72 -2.89 -6.23
N ARG A 64 -29.50 -2.22 -5.38
CA ARG A 64 -29.27 -2.25 -3.93
C ARG A 64 -29.59 -3.62 -3.36
N ILE A 65 -28.63 -4.19 -2.61
CA ILE A 65 -28.83 -5.45 -1.88
C ILE A 65 -29.71 -5.18 -0.66
N LEU A 66 -30.84 -5.85 -0.61
CA LEU A 66 -31.79 -5.79 0.51
C LEU A 66 -31.43 -6.82 1.56
N ARG A 67 -31.24 -8.09 1.18
CA ARG A 67 -30.86 -9.20 2.05
C ARG A 67 -29.90 -10.16 1.35
N THR A 68 -29.04 -10.79 2.16
CA THR A 68 -28.15 -11.87 1.73
C THR A 68 -28.49 -13.12 2.51
N PHE A 69 -28.67 -14.23 1.81
CA PHE A 69 -28.95 -15.54 2.39
C PHE A 69 -27.81 -16.50 2.06
N ILE A 70 -27.41 -17.29 3.08
CA ILE A 70 -26.47 -18.40 2.94
C ILE A 70 -27.16 -19.63 3.53
N ARG A 71 -27.32 -20.68 2.73
CA ARG A 71 -28.04 -21.92 3.09
C ARG A 71 -29.43 -21.65 3.67
N GLY A 72 -30.15 -20.70 3.06
CA GLY A 72 -31.47 -20.30 3.49
C GLY A 72 -31.53 -19.44 4.76
N VAL A 73 -30.39 -19.14 5.38
CA VAL A 73 -30.32 -18.29 6.58
C VAL A 73 -29.99 -16.85 6.19
N PRO A 74 -30.74 -15.83 6.62
CA PRO A 74 -30.39 -14.44 6.37
C PRO A 74 -29.12 -14.08 7.18
N VAL A 75 -28.06 -13.67 6.49
CA VAL A 75 -26.76 -13.34 7.07
C VAL A 75 -26.45 -11.85 7.04
N ALA A 76 -27.16 -11.09 6.20
CA ALA A 76 -27.08 -9.62 6.19
C ALA A 76 -28.41 -9.01 5.73
N GLU A 77 -28.72 -7.82 6.20
CA GLU A 77 -29.86 -7.03 5.80
C GLU A 77 -29.48 -5.54 5.68
N ARG A 78 -29.80 -4.93 4.53
CA ARG A 78 -29.52 -3.51 4.23
C ARG A 78 -28.12 -3.06 4.63
N GLY A 79 -27.12 -3.87 4.26
CA GLY A 79 -25.71 -3.61 4.54
C GLY A 79 -25.27 -3.89 5.99
N ARG A 80 -26.14 -4.44 6.84
CA ARG A 80 -25.83 -4.80 8.22
C ARG A 80 -25.67 -6.31 8.34
N PRO A 81 -24.53 -6.83 8.84
CA PRO A 81 -24.36 -8.25 9.09
C PRO A 81 -25.28 -8.70 10.25
N LEU A 82 -25.92 -9.86 10.09
CA LEU A 82 -26.74 -10.53 11.10
C LEU A 82 -25.96 -11.66 11.80
N ILE A 83 -24.78 -12.02 11.27
CA ILE A 83 -23.88 -13.03 11.84
C ILE A 83 -23.03 -12.44 12.95
N GLN A 84 -22.70 -13.26 13.94
CA GLN A 84 -21.80 -12.86 15.01
C GLN A 84 -20.38 -12.70 14.48
N ARG A 85 -19.75 -11.60 14.87
CA ARG A 85 -18.33 -11.36 14.57
C ARG A 85 -17.48 -12.40 15.31
N GLN A 86 -16.65 -13.11 14.56
CA GLN A 86 -15.63 -13.97 15.15
C GLN A 86 -14.37 -13.15 15.48
N PRO A 87 -13.74 -13.36 16.64
CA PRO A 87 -12.48 -12.71 16.96
C PRO A 87 -11.38 -13.16 15.99
N ALA A 88 -10.61 -12.20 15.50
CA ALA A 88 -9.47 -12.53 14.65
C ALA A 88 -8.38 -13.23 15.46
N ARG A 89 -7.82 -14.32 14.92
CA ARG A 89 -6.62 -14.94 15.49
C ARG A 89 -5.42 -14.07 15.14
N VAL A 90 -4.87 -13.39 16.14
CA VAL A 90 -3.67 -12.58 15.95
C VAL A 90 -2.45 -13.49 15.83
N VAL A 91 -1.86 -13.53 14.63
CA VAL A 91 -0.57 -14.15 14.35
C VAL A 91 0.35 -13.09 13.78
N ASN A 92 1.56 -12.96 14.32
CA ASN A 92 2.49 -11.94 13.82
C ASN A 92 3.95 -12.35 14.10
N ARG A 93 4.84 -12.07 13.13
CA ARG A 93 6.29 -12.18 13.30
C ARG A 93 6.90 -10.79 13.19
N PHE A 94 7.34 -10.26 14.31
CA PHE A 94 7.93 -8.94 14.40
C PHE A 94 9.07 -9.00 15.43
N ARG A 95 10.33 -8.97 14.96
CA ARG A 95 11.52 -9.20 15.79
C ARG A 95 12.53 -8.04 15.74
N CYS A 96 12.38 -7.08 14.83
CA CYS A 96 13.27 -5.93 14.78
C CYS A 96 13.10 -5.05 16.02
N THR A 97 14.17 -4.39 16.42
CA THR A 97 14.23 -3.46 17.53
C THR A 97 14.16 -2.01 17.04
N ARG A 98 13.83 -1.08 17.96
CA ARG A 98 13.80 0.36 17.66
C ARG A 98 15.14 0.81 17.08
N LYS A 99 15.07 1.75 16.15
CA LYS A 99 16.22 2.32 15.45
C LYS A 99 16.54 3.71 16.00
N THR A 100 17.76 4.18 15.75
CA THR A 100 18.18 5.56 15.98
C THR A 100 18.20 6.32 14.66
N PRO A 101 18.14 7.66 14.67
CA PRO A 101 18.22 8.45 13.42
C PRO A 101 19.49 8.14 12.61
N GLY A 102 20.64 7.94 13.27
CA GLY A 102 21.89 7.58 12.61
C GLY A 102 21.86 6.27 11.80
N ALA A 103 20.89 5.38 12.07
CA ALA A 103 20.72 4.17 11.27
C ALA A 103 20.21 4.45 9.84
N PHE A 104 19.68 5.65 9.59
CA PHE A 104 19.15 6.07 8.29
C PHE A 104 20.09 7.04 7.56
N THR A 105 21.23 7.36 8.16
CA THR A 105 22.22 8.24 7.56
C THR A 105 22.94 7.53 6.42
N VAL A 106 23.01 8.21 5.28
CA VAL A 106 23.74 7.75 4.09
C VAL A 106 25.01 8.58 3.97
N PRO A 107 26.23 8.02 4.08
CA PRO A 107 27.44 8.76 3.80
C PRO A 107 27.44 9.34 2.39
N ALA A 108 27.94 10.56 2.22
CA ALA A 108 28.10 11.17 0.91
C ALA A 108 29.07 10.31 0.05
N GLY A 109 28.61 9.93 -1.13
CA GLY A 109 29.38 9.17 -2.10
C GLY A 109 29.90 10.07 -3.24
N LYS A 110 30.80 9.53 -4.05
CA LYS A 110 31.18 10.15 -5.32
C LYS A 110 30.17 9.81 -6.40
N GLY A 111 30.04 10.68 -7.41
CA GLY A 111 29.13 10.49 -8.53
C GLY A 111 27.68 10.89 -8.26
N LEU A 112 26.81 10.56 -9.21
CA LEU A 112 25.39 10.90 -9.15
C LEU A 112 24.62 9.88 -8.31
N LEU A 113 23.58 10.35 -7.62
CA LEU A 113 22.69 9.55 -6.81
C LEU A 113 21.66 8.84 -7.71
N ARG A 114 21.49 7.51 -7.56
CA ARG A 114 20.39 6.76 -8.18
C ARG A 114 19.13 6.95 -7.34
N VAL A 115 18.08 7.46 -7.97
CA VAL A 115 16.83 7.85 -7.32
C VAL A 115 15.67 7.06 -7.94
N ILE A 116 14.81 6.52 -7.08
CA ILE A 116 13.56 5.90 -7.49
C ILE A 116 12.58 7.02 -7.84
N GLN A 117 12.02 7.04 -9.05
CA GLN A 117 10.91 7.93 -9.40
C GLN A 117 9.60 7.15 -9.25
N ALA A 118 8.83 7.46 -8.22
CA ALA A 118 7.45 6.99 -8.08
C ALA A 118 6.53 7.76 -9.05
N LEU A 119 5.54 7.08 -9.59
CA LEU A 119 4.57 7.63 -10.53
C LEU A 119 3.16 7.48 -9.96
N GLU A 120 2.35 8.52 -10.11
CA GLU A 120 0.96 8.52 -9.65
C GLU A 120 0.17 7.37 -10.30
N GLY A 121 -0.52 6.56 -9.46
CA GLY A 121 -1.38 5.47 -9.91
C GLY A 121 -0.65 4.30 -10.58
N GLN A 122 0.70 4.24 -10.51
CA GLN A 122 1.49 3.17 -11.13
C GLN A 122 2.23 2.33 -10.09
N VAL A 123 2.37 1.04 -10.39
CA VAL A 123 3.15 0.09 -9.57
C VAL A 123 4.61 0.02 -10.01
N TYR A 124 4.91 0.37 -11.27
CA TYR A 124 6.27 0.51 -11.76
C TYR A 124 6.85 1.88 -11.40
N THR A 125 8.17 1.98 -11.46
CA THR A 125 8.91 3.21 -11.15
C THR A 125 9.83 3.54 -12.32
N GLU A 126 10.37 4.76 -12.35
CA GLU A 126 11.49 5.09 -13.24
C GLU A 126 12.79 5.21 -12.44
N ARG A 127 13.89 5.24 -13.18
CA ARG A 127 15.23 5.47 -12.64
C ARG A 127 15.66 6.87 -13.01
N LEU A 128 16.03 7.66 -11.98
CA LEU A 128 16.69 8.93 -12.19
C LEU A 128 18.13 8.88 -11.67
N THR A 129 18.97 9.75 -12.20
CA THR A 129 20.28 10.07 -11.64
C THR A 129 20.35 11.57 -11.37
N LEU A 130 20.63 11.95 -10.13
CA LEU A 130 20.61 13.34 -9.68
C LEU A 130 21.88 13.68 -8.89
N GLU A 131 22.31 14.94 -8.92
CA GLU A 131 23.32 15.44 -8.00
C GLU A 131 22.81 15.29 -6.54
N PRO A 132 23.58 14.64 -5.66
CA PRO A 132 23.19 14.50 -4.27
C PRO A 132 23.21 15.86 -3.56
N ALA A 133 22.19 16.14 -2.76
CA ALA A 133 22.29 17.14 -1.72
C ALA A 133 23.12 16.56 -0.58
N SER A 134 24.06 17.34 -0.03
CA SER A 134 24.96 16.85 1.02
C SER A 134 25.05 17.88 2.17
N ASP A 135 25.02 17.37 3.39
CA ASP A 135 25.29 18.13 4.61
C ASP A 135 26.19 17.32 5.52
N ARG A 136 27.24 17.94 6.06
CA ARG A 136 28.19 17.36 7.03
C ARG A 136 28.73 15.98 6.63
N GLY A 137 28.94 15.74 5.33
CA GLY A 137 29.46 14.48 4.82
C GLY A 137 28.42 13.36 4.66
N ALA A 138 27.14 13.68 4.76
CA ALA A 138 26.03 12.77 4.49
C ALA A 138 25.21 13.26 3.29
N ALA A 139 24.68 12.33 2.50
CA ALA A 139 23.65 12.63 1.52
C ALA A 139 22.30 12.81 2.23
N VAL A 140 21.65 13.95 1.95
CA VAL A 140 20.44 14.40 2.66
C VAL A 140 19.27 14.57 1.68
N PRO A 141 18.01 14.52 2.17
CA PRO A 141 16.85 14.91 1.38
C PRO A 141 16.93 16.37 0.91
N ASP A 142 16.23 16.66 -0.19
CA ASP A 142 16.05 18.01 -0.72
C ASP A 142 14.59 18.18 -1.17
N MET A 143 13.77 18.73 -0.27
CA MET A 143 12.34 18.88 -0.50
C MET A 143 12.03 19.82 -1.68
N GLY A 144 12.89 20.81 -1.94
CA GLY A 144 12.73 21.71 -3.08
C GLY A 144 12.81 21.01 -4.43
N ARG A 145 13.49 19.86 -4.50
CA ARG A 145 13.55 18.96 -5.68
C ARG A 145 12.67 17.73 -5.55
N ASP A 146 11.83 17.63 -4.50
CA ASP A 146 11.08 16.43 -4.13
C ASP A 146 12.01 15.20 -4.00
N LEU A 147 13.23 15.39 -3.48
CA LEU A 147 14.19 14.32 -3.23
C LEU A 147 14.09 13.90 -1.77
N LEU A 148 13.43 12.79 -1.50
CA LEU A 148 13.20 12.26 -0.17
C LEU A 148 14.06 11.02 0.08
N LYS A 149 14.25 10.64 1.34
CA LYS A 149 14.77 9.31 1.67
C LYS A 149 13.67 8.26 1.71
N ILE A 150 14.00 7.07 1.25
CA ILE A 150 13.22 5.85 1.44
C ILE A 150 14.05 4.84 2.22
N ALA A 151 13.43 4.15 3.17
CA ALA A 151 14.08 3.11 3.94
C ALA A 151 13.26 1.82 3.96
N VAL A 152 13.94 0.67 3.94
CA VAL A 152 13.33 -0.64 4.16
C VAL A 152 13.99 -1.29 5.37
N VAL A 153 13.19 -1.61 6.39
CA VAL A 153 13.63 -2.24 7.64
C VAL A 153 13.11 -3.67 7.69
N ASN A 154 14.00 -4.64 7.79
CA ASN A 154 13.59 -6.03 7.96
C ASN A 154 12.90 -6.20 9.32
N ARG A 155 11.63 -6.62 9.31
CA ARG A 155 10.84 -6.80 10.53
C ARG A 155 11.00 -8.18 11.18
N TYR A 156 11.54 -9.14 10.44
CA TYR A 156 11.71 -10.52 10.88
C TYR A 156 13.04 -10.76 11.57
N GLU A 157 14.03 -9.92 11.28
CA GLU A 157 15.38 -9.98 11.82
C GLU A 157 15.85 -8.57 12.17
N ASP A 158 16.62 -8.44 13.26
CA ASP A 158 17.18 -7.14 13.63
C ASP A 158 18.45 -6.85 12.84
N ARG A 159 18.28 -6.16 11.71
CA ARG A 159 19.34 -5.75 10.79
C ARG A 159 19.34 -4.23 10.60
N PRO A 160 20.48 -3.65 10.16
CA PRO A 160 20.50 -2.26 9.70
C PRO A 160 19.48 -2.03 8.58
N PRO A 161 18.81 -0.87 8.55
CA PRO A 161 17.94 -0.49 7.43
C PRO A 161 18.70 -0.39 6.11
N ALA A 162 18.08 -0.81 5.02
CA ALA A 162 18.49 -0.36 3.70
C ALA A 162 17.91 1.04 3.45
N VAL A 163 18.74 1.97 2.96
CA VAL A 163 18.32 3.36 2.70
C VAL A 163 18.64 3.72 1.26
N GLY A 164 17.70 4.40 0.62
CA GLY A 164 17.82 4.92 -0.73
C GLY A 164 17.16 6.29 -0.83
N PHE A 165 17.01 6.78 -2.07
CA PHE A 165 16.35 8.04 -2.34
C PHE A 165 15.21 7.85 -3.33
N ILE A 166 14.16 8.64 -3.14
CA ILE A 166 12.93 8.55 -3.91
C ILE A 166 12.38 9.94 -4.23
N ARG A 167 11.68 10.04 -5.34
CA ARG A 167 10.96 11.22 -5.80
C ARG A 167 9.54 10.85 -6.17
N GLY A 168 8.62 11.81 -6.12
CA GLY A 168 7.19 11.62 -6.47
C GLY A 168 6.29 11.45 -5.24
N PHE A 169 6.83 11.56 -4.02
CA PHE A 169 6.03 11.54 -2.79
C PHE A 169 5.67 12.94 -2.27
N GLY A 170 6.46 13.97 -2.59
CA GLY A 170 6.16 15.38 -2.35
C GLY A 170 6.06 15.78 -0.88
N LEU A 171 6.52 14.97 0.07
CA LEU A 171 6.48 15.34 1.48
C LEU A 171 7.41 16.55 1.75
N GLU A 172 6.86 17.62 2.29
CA GLU A 172 7.60 18.82 2.68
C GLU A 172 8.25 18.65 4.05
N GLU A 173 7.63 17.86 4.92
CA GLU A 173 8.14 17.48 6.24
C GLU A 173 7.58 16.13 6.69
N GLY A 174 8.12 15.57 7.78
CA GLY A 174 7.61 14.35 8.37
C GLY A 174 7.94 13.09 7.59
N ALA A 175 7.19 12.04 7.83
CA ALA A 175 7.35 10.74 7.18
C ALA A 175 6.06 9.92 7.19
N ILE A 176 5.95 9.01 6.23
CA ILE A 176 4.96 7.92 6.22
C ILE A 176 5.68 6.57 6.24
N ALA A 177 5.08 5.58 6.89
CA ALA A 177 5.62 4.23 6.96
C ALA A 177 4.52 3.16 6.94
N SER A 178 4.83 1.99 6.40
CA SER A 178 3.91 0.86 6.27
C SER A 178 4.63 -0.47 6.45
N SER A 179 3.97 -1.43 7.12
CA SER A 179 4.36 -2.84 7.07
C SER A 179 3.64 -3.62 5.96
N VAL A 180 2.72 -2.97 5.24
CA VAL A 180 2.16 -3.50 4.00
C VAL A 180 3.09 -3.09 2.86
N ALA A 181 4.00 -3.99 2.49
CA ALA A 181 5.03 -3.76 1.47
C ALA A 181 5.28 -5.05 0.68
N HIS A 182 4.81 -5.07 -0.54
CA HIS A 182 4.89 -6.26 -1.39
C HIS A 182 6.35 -6.59 -1.76
N ASP A 183 6.77 -7.87 -1.78
CA ASP A 183 6.08 -9.08 -1.32
C ASP A 183 6.50 -9.48 0.10
N SER A 184 7.68 -9.01 0.56
CA SER A 184 8.31 -9.42 1.82
C SER A 184 7.59 -8.87 3.06
N HIS A 185 6.80 -7.82 2.87
CA HIS A 185 6.10 -7.12 3.96
C HIS A 185 7.05 -6.66 5.08
N ASN A 186 8.22 -6.22 4.72
CA ASN A 186 9.11 -5.47 5.60
C ASN A 186 8.54 -4.06 5.86
N ILE A 187 9.06 -3.34 6.83
CA ILE A 187 8.68 -1.94 7.00
C ILE A 187 9.29 -1.13 5.85
N VAL A 188 8.46 -0.39 5.12
CA VAL A 188 8.89 0.62 4.16
C VAL A 188 8.50 2.01 4.66
N ALA A 189 9.40 2.98 4.58
CA ALA A 189 9.16 4.35 5.02
C ALA A 189 9.74 5.35 4.03
N VAL A 190 9.06 6.49 3.85
CA VAL A 190 9.52 7.65 3.09
C VAL A 190 9.41 8.88 3.97
N GLY A 191 10.42 9.74 3.96
CA GLY A 191 10.39 10.94 4.80
C GLY A 191 11.42 12.01 4.41
N ALA A 192 11.19 13.17 4.99
CA ALA A 192 11.95 14.40 4.74
C ALA A 192 13.22 14.53 5.59
N SER A 193 13.43 13.67 6.59
CA SER A 193 14.66 13.62 7.41
C SER A 193 14.87 12.24 8.03
N ASP A 194 16.09 11.99 8.51
CA ASP A 194 16.45 10.75 9.22
C ASP A 194 15.65 10.60 10.52
N GLU A 195 15.41 11.71 11.22
CA GLU A 195 14.62 11.76 12.45
C GLU A 195 13.14 11.41 12.18
N ALA A 196 12.56 11.95 11.12
CA ALA A 196 11.17 11.71 10.75
C ALA A 196 10.96 10.24 10.35
N ILE A 197 11.84 9.68 9.53
CA ILE A 197 11.82 8.25 9.16
C ILE A 197 11.99 7.38 10.40
N CYS A 198 12.98 7.68 11.24
CA CYS A 198 13.24 6.96 12.48
C CYS A 198 11.99 6.96 13.38
N ARG A 199 11.32 8.11 13.52
CA ARG A 199 10.09 8.23 14.31
C ARG A 199 8.97 7.37 13.75
N ALA A 200 8.69 7.46 12.45
CA ALA A 200 7.65 6.68 11.80
C ALA A 200 7.91 5.16 11.89
N VAL A 201 9.15 4.73 11.65
CA VAL A 201 9.57 3.33 11.77
C VAL A 201 9.42 2.83 13.20
N ASN A 202 9.82 3.60 14.20
CA ASN A 202 9.72 3.19 15.61
C ASN A 202 8.26 3.08 16.08
N LEU A 203 7.36 3.96 15.63
CA LEU A 203 5.92 3.82 15.89
C LEU A 203 5.36 2.52 15.30
N LEU A 204 5.82 2.11 14.10
CA LEU A 204 5.46 0.83 13.50
C LEU A 204 6.02 -0.37 14.26
N ILE A 205 7.24 -0.26 14.76
CA ILE A 205 7.87 -1.30 15.59
C ILE A 205 7.08 -1.48 16.89
N ASP A 206 6.74 -0.38 17.55
CA ASP A 206 5.97 -0.39 18.80
C ASP A 206 4.57 -1.00 18.61
N SER A 207 3.89 -0.69 17.49
CA SER A 207 2.58 -1.26 17.13
C SER A 207 2.67 -2.67 16.53
N ARG A 208 3.88 -3.17 16.25
CA ARG A 208 4.14 -4.46 15.61
C ARG A 208 3.48 -4.59 14.24
N GLY A 209 3.48 -3.51 13.47
CA GLY A 209 2.91 -3.41 12.13
C GLY A 209 1.72 -2.48 12.04
N GLY A 210 1.48 -1.98 10.84
CA GLY A 210 0.44 -1.01 10.57
C GLY A 210 0.82 0.00 9.50
N LEU A 211 0.15 1.14 9.56
CA LEU A 211 0.42 2.34 8.79
C LEU A 211 0.67 3.50 9.73
N VAL A 212 1.62 4.35 9.40
CA VAL A 212 2.01 5.50 10.22
C VAL A 212 2.19 6.73 9.34
N ALA A 213 1.71 7.88 9.83
CA ALA A 213 2.10 9.19 9.35
C ALA A 213 2.56 10.05 10.55
N THR A 214 3.65 10.79 10.41
CA THR A 214 4.18 11.69 11.45
C THR A 214 4.72 12.97 10.84
N GLY A 215 4.42 14.11 11.45
CA GLY A 215 4.85 15.46 11.02
C GLY A 215 3.89 16.53 11.51
N LYS A 216 4.30 17.80 11.42
CA LYS A 216 3.52 18.96 11.91
C LYS A 216 3.06 18.82 13.36
N GLY A 217 3.92 18.23 14.22
CA GLY A 217 3.59 17.98 15.63
C GLY A 217 2.50 16.94 15.86
N ARG A 218 2.10 16.18 14.83
CA ARG A 218 1.06 15.13 14.90
C ARG A 218 1.65 13.76 14.57
N GLU A 219 1.02 12.73 15.12
CA GLU A 219 1.32 11.33 14.85
C GLU A 219 0.01 10.58 14.68
N ALA A 220 -0.06 9.75 13.67
CA ALA A 220 -1.19 8.84 13.45
C ALA A 220 -0.68 7.44 13.18
N VAL A 221 -1.24 6.47 13.90
CA VAL A 221 -0.91 5.05 13.76
C VAL A 221 -2.21 4.27 13.54
N PHE A 222 -2.24 3.45 12.50
CA PHE A 222 -3.27 2.46 12.29
C PHE A 222 -2.66 1.07 12.43
N PRO A 223 -2.82 0.41 13.58
CA PRO A 223 -2.27 -0.92 13.84
C PRO A 223 -2.90 -1.98 12.94
N LEU A 224 -2.07 -2.91 12.47
CA LEU A 224 -2.47 -4.09 11.71
C LEU A 224 -1.96 -5.34 12.42
N PRO A 225 -2.62 -5.78 13.52
CA PRO A 225 -2.11 -6.82 14.42
C PRO A 225 -2.04 -8.20 13.77
N VAL A 226 -2.86 -8.46 12.75
CA VAL A 226 -2.86 -9.75 12.06
C VAL A 226 -1.79 -9.73 10.98
N ALA A 227 -0.70 -10.43 11.23
CA ALA A 227 0.49 -10.55 10.40
C ALA A 227 1.19 -9.22 10.05
N GLY A 228 0.84 -8.10 10.72
CA GLY A 228 1.28 -6.76 10.32
C GLY A 228 0.62 -6.25 9.03
N LEU A 229 -0.46 -6.88 8.58
CA LEU A 229 -1.09 -6.66 7.27
C LEU A 229 -2.58 -6.37 7.35
N MET A 230 -3.28 -6.91 8.33
CA MET A 230 -4.73 -6.83 8.44
C MET A 230 -5.15 -6.31 9.81
N SER A 231 -6.20 -5.49 9.78
CA SER A 231 -6.86 -4.99 10.99
C SER A 231 -7.76 -6.08 11.59
N ASP A 232 -7.87 -6.07 12.91
CA ASP A 232 -8.87 -6.81 13.66
C ASP A 232 -10.15 -5.99 13.91
N GLN A 233 -10.21 -4.76 13.39
CA GLN A 233 -11.36 -3.87 13.53
C GLN A 233 -12.41 -4.12 12.43
N PRO A 234 -13.70 -3.73 12.64
CA PRO A 234 -14.68 -3.67 11.56
C PRO A 234 -14.16 -2.86 10.37
N PHE A 235 -14.55 -3.26 9.15
CA PHE A 235 -14.01 -2.68 7.92
C PHE A 235 -14.29 -1.17 7.81
N GLU A 236 -15.42 -0.68 8.35
CA GLU A 236 -15.75 0.75 8.39
C GLU A 236 -14.74 1.54 9.24
N LYS A 237 -14.34 0.99 10.39
CA LYS A 237 -13.30 1.60 11.23
C LYS A 237 -11.94 1.56 10.56
N ALA A 238 -11.61 0.43 9.93
CA ALA A 238 -10.38 0.29 9.15
C ALA A 238 -10.33 1.29 7.98
N ALA A 239 -11.43 1.45 7.24
CA ALA A 239 -11.56 2.44 6.17
C ALA A 239 -11.38 3.87 6.68
N ALA A 240 -12.03 4.22 7.78
CA ALA A 240 -11.94 5.57 8.36
C ALA A 240 -10.50 5.89 8.83
N ALA A 241 -9.82 4.94 9.47
CA ALA A 241 -8.43 5.07 9.91
C ALA A 241 -7.47 5.22 8.71
N TYR A 242 -7.64 4.40 7.68
CA TYR A 242 -6.84 4.46 6.46
C TYR A 242 -6.99 5.83 5.76
N LEU A 243 -8.23 6.29 5.57
CA LEU A 243 -8.50 7.60 4.96
C LEU A 243 -7.96 8.78 5.79
N ALA A 244 -7.94 8.65 7.12
CA ALA A 244 -7.34 9.66 7.99
C ALA A 244 -5.82 9.76 7.78
N LEU A 245 -5.13 8.62 7.62
CA LEU A 245 -3.71 8.57 7.31
C LEU A 245 -3.38 9.12 5.92
N ASP A 246 -4.18 8.76 4.90
CA ASP A 246 -4.03 9.32 3.56
C ASP A 246 -4.21 10.85 3.56
N ARG A 247 -5.19 11.38 4.31
CA ARG A 247 -5.34 12.83 4.49
C ARG A 247 -4.12 13.45 5.16
N MET A 248 -3.62 12.82 6.23
CA MET A 248 -2.43 13.32 6.92
C MET A 248 -1.20 13.35 6.00
N ALA A 249 -0.98 12.32 5.17
CA ALA A 249 0.10 12.31 4.20
C ALA A 249 -0.01 13.46 3.19
N ARG A 250 -1.24 13.77 2.73
CA ARG A 250 -1.48 14.95 1.87
C ARG A 250 -1.26 16.27 2.61
N ASP A 251 -1.66 16.37 3.87
CA ASP A 251 -1.39 17.55 4.72
C ASP A 251 0.13 17.78 4.91
N LEU A 252 0.95 16.72 4.83
CA LEU A 252 2.40 16.78 4.87
C LEU A 252 3.04 17.16 3.52
N GLY A 253 2.23 17.35 2.46
CA GLY A 253 2.66 17.80 1.14
C GLY A 253 2.51 16.77 0.02
N SER A 254 2.10 15.52 0.32
CA SER A 254 2.01 14.49 -0.72
C SER A 254 0.96 14.80 -1.78
N PRO A 255 1.32 14.86 -3.08
CA PRO A 255 0.39 15.04 -4.17
C PRO A 255 -0.32 13.74 -4.56
N LEU A 256 0.12 12.58 -4.05
CA LEU A 256 -0.40 11.28 -4.42
C LEU A 256 -1.85 11.10 -3.94
N SER A 257 -2.68 10.53 -4.80
CA SER A 257 -4.06 10.19 -4.45
C SER A 257 -4.13 9.07 -3.40
N ALA A 258 -3.17 8.13 -3.43
CA ALA A 258 -3.08 6.99 -2.53
C ALA A 258 -1.62 6.75 -2.08
N PRO A 259 -1.05 7.62 -1.20
CA PRO A 259 0.36 7.58 -0.84
C PRO A 259 0.80 6.27 -0.19
N PHE A 260 -0.01 5.67 0.67
CA PHE A 260 0.31 4.38 1.29
C PHE A 260 0.21 3.20 0.30
N MET A 261 -0.70 3.26 -0.66
CA MET A 261 -0.77 2.27 -1.73
C MET A 261 0.48 2.36 -2.60
N THR A 262 0.88 3.56 -3.03
CA THR A 262 2.11 3.78 -3.78
C THR A 262 3.33 3.27 -3.00
N LEU A 263 3.42 3.60 -1.69
CA LEU A 263 4.51 3.16 -0.81
C LEU A 263 4.64 1.63 -0.77
N SER A 264 3.53 0.91 -0.77
CA SER A 264 3.51 -0.56 -0.64
C SER A 264 4.18 -1.29 -1.82
N PHE A 265 4.35 -0.64 -2.98
CA PHE A 265 5.00 -1.20 -4.15
C PHE A 265 6.47 -0.76 -4.33
N MET A 266 6.98 0.12 -3.48
CA MET A 266 8.34 0.64 -3.63
C MET A 266 9.43 -0.37 -3.26
N ALA A 267 9.06 -1.45 -2.56
CA ALA A 267 9.95 -2.56 -2.20
C ALA A 267 9.75 -3.83 -3.07
N LEU A 268 8.86 -3.77 -4.07
CA LEU A 268 8.53 -4.93 -4.93
C LEU A 268 9.53 -5.05 -6.09
N THR A 269 10.57 -5.85 -5.89
CA THR A 269 11.73 -5.95 -6.80
C THR A 269 11.42 -6.62 -8.15
N VAL A 270 10.33 -7.39 -8.26
CA VAL A 270 9.91 -8.04 -9.52
C VAL A 270 9.22 -7.10 -10.50
N ILE A 271 8.88 -5.88 -10.07
CA ILE A 271 8.32 -4.85 -10.95
C ILE A 271 9.40 -3.81 -11.26
N PRO A 272 9.64 -3.47 -12.55
CA PRO A 272 10.64 -2.48 -12.93
C PRO A 272 10.25 -1.07 -12.44
N ARG A 273 11.19 -0.10 -12.43
CA ARG A 273 12.60 -0.34 -12.79
C ARG A 273 13.50 -0.41 -11.56
N LEU A 274 13.50 0.66 -10.73
CA LEU A 274 14.36 0.77 -9.57
C LEU A 274 13.53 0.64 -8.30
N LYS A 275 13.93 -0.24 -7.40
CA LYS A 275 13.22 -0.54 -6.13
C LYS A 275 14.22 -0.61 -4.99
N LEU A 276 13.71 -0.53 -3.75
CA LEU A 276 14.52 -0.74 -2.55
C LEU A 276 14.04 -1.97 -1.79
N SER A 277 14.89 -2.97 -1.60
CA SER A 277 14.63 -4.08 -0.67
C SER A 277 15.35 -3.84 0.65
N ASP A 278 15.13 -4.71 1.64
CA ASP A 278 15.89 -4.72 2.91
C ASP A 278 17.39 -5.07 2.74
N ARG A 279 17.81 -5.45 1.52
CA ARG A 279 19.18 -5.77 1.16
C ARG A 279 19.87 -4.68 0.33
N GLY A 280 19.15 -3.63 -0.04
CA GLY A 280 19.67 -2.51 -0.81
C GLY A 280 18.86 -2.19 -2.06
N LEU A 281 19.39 -1.26 -2.85
CA LEU A 281 18.80 -0.80 -4.08
C LEU A 281 18.86 -1.91 -5.15
N PHE A 282 17.73 -2.15 -5.83
CA PHE A 282 17.58 -3.23 -6.81
C PHE A 282 17.18 -2.67 -8.18
N ASP A 283 17.93 -3.07 -9.19
CA ASP A 283 17.67 -2.77 -10.60
C ASP A 283 16.82 -3.89 -11.20
N GLY A 284 15.53 -3.62 -11.39
CA GLY A 284 14.58 -4.59 -11.93
C GLY A 284 14.80 -4.92 -13.41
N ASP A 285 15.40 -4.01 -14.18
CA ASP A 285 15.70 -4.26 -15.61
C ASP A 285 16.88 -5.24 -15.76
N ARG A 286 17.88 -5.14 -14.87
CA ARG A 286 19.06 -6.03 -14.82
C ARG A 286 18.90 -7.20 -13.88
N PHE A 287 17.84 -7.19 -13.08
CA PHE A 287 17.53 -8.15 -12.03
C PHE A 287 18.69 -8.39 -11.03
N THR A 288 19.32 -7.29 -10.60
CA THR A 288 20.48 -7.33 -9.71
C THR A 288 20.50 -6.15 -8.73
N PHE A 289 21.21 -6.31 -7.62
CA PHE A 289 21.49 -5.20 -6.71
C PHE A 289 22.45 -4.20 -7.35
N THR A 290 22.27 -2.94 -7.03
CA THR A 290 23.10 -1.84 -7.55
C THR A 290 23.51 -0.90 -6.42
N GLY A 291 24.64 -0.20 -6.59
CA GLY A 291 25.08 0.84 -5.65
C GLY A 291 24.16 2.05 -5.68
N LEU A 292 24.14 2.81 -4.59
CA LEU A 292 23.33 4.03 -4.47
C LEU A 292 23.88 5.16 -5.35
N PHE A 293 25.21 5.25 -5.49
CA PHE A 293 25.88 6.22 -6.35
C PHE A 293 26.33 5.58 -7.66
N THR A 294 26.37 6.38 -8.73
CA THR A 294 26.97 5.96 -10.01
C THR A 294 28.49 6.00 -9.88
N GLU A 295 29.18 5.10 -10.60
CA GLU A 295 30.59 5.30 -10.92
C GLU A 295 30.68 6.47 -11.93
N ASP A 296 31.68 7.35 -11.82
CA ASP A 296 31.79 8.62 -12.57
C ASP A 296 31.45 8.47 -14.07
N GLY A 297 30.39 9.17 -14.51
CA GLY A 297 29.94 9.25 -15.90
C GLY A 297 28.82 10.31 -16.05
N PRO A 298 28.63 10.90 -17.24
CA PRO A 298 27.60 11.93 -17.45
C PRO A 298 26.20 11.39 -17.17
N PRO A 299 25.25 12.27 -16.77
CA PRO A 299 23.88 11.86 -16.46
C PRO A 299 23.23 11.15 -17.66
N ASP A 300 22.63 9.99 -17.40
CA ASP A 300 21.74 9.33 -18.35
C ASP A 300 20.48 10.21 -18.51
N THR A 301 20.54 11.11 -19.48
CA THR A 301 19.40 11.93 -19.89
C THR A 301 18.42 11.00 -20.62
N GLY A 302 17.52 10.38 -19.84
CA GLY A 302 16.53 9.42 -20.32
C GLY A 302 15.94 9.79 -21.69
N ARG A 303 16.42 9.15 -22.74
CA ARG A 303 15.78 9.19 -24.06
C ARG A 303 14.43 8.47 -23.92
N LYS A 304 13.37 9.24 -24.12
CA LYS A 304 12.06 8.68 -24.41
C LYS A 304 12.24 7.76 -25.63
N SER A 305 12.01 6.48 -25.42
CA SER A 305 11.81 5.54 -26.54
C SER A 305 10.39 5.74 -27.08
N PRO A 306 10.19 5.62 -28.38
CA PRO A 306 8.96 5.95 -29.09
C PRO A 306 7.78 5.07 -28.69
#